data_8b413cf1a35c33e24838ff7e3ea427db
#
_entry.id   8b413cf1a35c33e24838ff7e3ea427db
#
_cell.length_a   1.000
_cell.length_b   1.000
_cell.length_c   1.000
_cell.angle_alpha   90.00
_cell.angle_beta   90.00
_cell.angle_gamma   90.00
#
_symmetry.space_group_name_H-M   'P 1'
#
loop_
_entity.id
_entity.type
_entity.pdbx_description
1 polymer ?
#
loop_
_entity_poly.entity_id
_entity_poly.type
_entity_poly.pdbx_seq_one_letter_code
_entity_poly.pdbx_strand_id
1 'polypeptide(L)'
;MTLTQLITDYITGNEINLVGPEISRQNFEKFLVETNGYKKQEIYVNEPLTVQFKGEDYISCIDLVVCIEDRAVMAVTCVAGSIGSYEREILAGARLVRNYQIPFAVSTDAKDAVVMDTLSGKTIGKGLAAVPSREQMEKKLPDLVFEPLDENRKEREMIIYRSFNMEKINR
;
A
#
# COMPACT_ATOMS: atom_id res chain seq x y z
N MET A 1 19.65 -10.94 -24.37
CA MET A 1 18.98 -11.63 -23.25
C MET A 1 19.28 -10.85 -21.97
N THR A 2 18.26 -10.20 -21.40
CA THR A 2 18.46 -9.50 -20.15
C THR A 2 18.37 -10.53 -19.02
N LEU A 3 19.48 -10.76 -18.33
CA LEU A 3 19.49 -11.63 -17.15
C LEU A 3 18.72 -10.89 -16.04
N THR A 4 17.55 -11.39 -15.70
CA THR A 4 16.79 -10.87 -14.58
C THR A 4 17.46 -11.35 -13.29
N GLN A 5 17.88 -10.42 -12.45
CA GLN A 5 18.45 -10.76 -11.15
C GLN A 5 17.35 -11.25 -10.22
N LEU A 6 17.56 -12.44 -9.63
CA LEU A 6 16.69 -12.97 -8.60
C LEU A 6 17.18 -12.49 -7.23
N ILE A 7 16.25 -12.10 -6.39
CA ILE A 7 16.49 -11.76 -4.99
C ILE A 7 15.47 -12.46 -4.10
N THR A 8 15.77 -12.54 -2.82
CA THR A 8 14.85 -13.10 -1.83
C THR A 8 14.04 -11.96 -1.22
N ASP A 9 12.71 -12.06 -1.28
CA ASP A 9 11.83 -11.11 -0.64
C ASP A 9 12.05 -11.12 0.88
N TYR A 10 12.27 -9.94 1.44
CA TYR A 10 12.62 -9.77 2.86
C TYR A 10 11.52 -10.26 3.81
N ILE A 11 10.26 -10.11 3.44
CA ILE A 11 9.13 -10.51 4.28
C ILE A 11 8.76 -11.98 4.05
N THR A 12 8.57 -12.39 2.80
CA THR A 12 8.03 -13.71 2.47
C THR A 12 9.08 -14.81 2.38
N GLY A 13 10.33 -14.45 2.12
CA GLY A 13 11.39 -15.41 1.85
C GLY A 13 11.35 -16.04 0.45
N ASN A 14 10.40 -15.63 -0.39
CA ASN A 14 10.26 -16.14 -1.74
C ASN A 14 11.29 -15.50 -2.69
N GLU A 15 11.70 -16.24 -3.72
CA GLU A 15 12.50 -15.66 -4.80
C GLU A 15 11.62 -14.79 -5.70
N ILE A 16 12.08 -13.59 -5.98
CA ILE A 16 11.41 -12.62 -6.85
C ILE A 16 12.39 -12.02 -7.85
N ASN A 17 11.87 -11.53 -8.96
CA ASN A 17 12.69 -10.81 -9.94
C ASN A 17 12.93 -9.37 -9.45
N LEU A 18 14.19 -8.95 -9.49
CA LEU A 18 14.57 -7.58 -9.13
C LEU A 18 14.30 -6.66 -10.34
N VAL A 19 13.10 -6.11 -10.41
CA VAL A 19 12.68 -5.20 -11.46
C VAL A 19 12.02 -3.96 -10.85
N GLY A 20 12.23 -2.79 -11.48
CA GLY A 20 11.52 -1.55 -11.18
C GLY A 20 11.27 -1.26 -9.68
N PRO A 21 10.02 -1.26 -9.26
CA PRO A 21 9.63 -0.93 -7.88
C PRO A 21 10.09 -1.92 -6.81
N GLU A 22 10.59 -3.11 -7.17
CA GLU A 22 10.97 -4.14 -6.20
C GLU A 22 12.11 -3.70 -5.28
N ILE A 23 13.04 -2.88 -5.77
CA ILE A 23 14.11 -2.32 -4.93
C ILE A 23 13.50 -1.43 -3.84
N SER A 24 12.58 -0.56 -4.22
CA SER A 24 11.86 0.32 -3.28
C SER A 24 11.05 -0.49 -2.28
N ARG A 25 10.34 -1.52 -2.74
CA ARG A 25 9.56 -2.40 -1.88
C ARG A 25 10.43 -3.11 -0.86
N GLN A 26 11.55 -3.71 -1.28
CA GLN A 26 12.48 -4.40 -0.38
C GLN A 26 13.05 -3.45 0.67
N ASN A 27 13.48 -2.26 0.26
CA ASN A 27 14.01 -1.27 1.19
C ASN A 27 12.95 -0.76 2.16
N PHE A 28 11.71 -0.61 1.72
CA PHE A 28 10.61 -0.18 2.58
C PHE A 28 10.16 -1.27 3.55
N GLU A 29 10.14 -2.53 3.13
CA GLU A 29 9.90 -3.68 4.01
C GLU A 29 10.92 -3.71 5.16
N LYS A 30 12.21 -3.53 4.85
CA LYS A 30 13.27 -3.45 5.86
C LYS A 30 13.07 -2.26 6.80
N PHE A 31 12.71 -1.12 6.26
CA PHE A 31 12.40 0.08 7.04
C PHE A 31 11.26 -0.17 8.04
N LEU A 32 10.18 -0.80 7.59
CA LEU A 32 9.05 -1.12 8.46
C LEU A 32 9.44 -2.04 9.61
N VAL A 33 10.26 -3.05 9.35
CA VAL A 33 10.68 -4.02 10.38
C VAL A 33 11.81 -3.47 11.24
N GLU A 34 12.90 -3.04 10.63
CA GLU A 34 14.14 -2.71 11.33
C GLU A 34 14.09 -1.33 12.00
N THR A 35 13.42 -0.36 11.39
CA THR A 35 13.32 1.01 11.90
C THR A 35 12.01 1.25 12.65
N ASN A 36 10.89 0.84 12.04
CA ASN A 36 9.55 1.13 12.59
C ASN A 36 9.02 0.05 13.54
N GLY A 37 9.69 -1.08 13.66
CA GLY A 37 9.38 -2.09 14.67
C GLY A 37 8.23 -3.03 14.35
N TYR A 38 7.69 -3.01 13.14
CA TYR A 38 6.68 -3.98 12.74
C TYR A 38 7.25 -5.38 12.65
N LYS A 39 6.44 -6.37 12.96
CA LYS A 39 6.82 -7.78 12.80
C LYS A 39 6.58 -8.21 11.35
N LYS A 40 7.42 -9.11 10.83
CA LYS A 40 7.23 -9.62 9.46
C LYS A 40 5.83 -10.21 9.23
N GLN A 41 5.29 -10.93 10.21
CA GLN A 41 3.95 -11.52 10.13
C GLN A 41 2.82 -10.48 10.14
N GLU A 42 3.10 -9.22 10.44
CA GLU A 42 2.14 -8.11 10.36
C GLU A 42 2.09 -7.45 8.99
N ILE A 43 2.98 -7.84 8.08
CA ILE A 43 3.13 -7.24 6.75
C ILE A 43 2.74 -8.26 5.69
N TYR A 44 1.69 -7.94 4.93
CA TYR A 44 1.19 -8.76 3.84
C TYR A 44 1.67 -8.19 2.52
N VAL A 45 2.38 -9.02 1.74
CA VAL A 45 2.98 -8.65 0.45
C VAL A 45 2.04 -9.06 -0.67
N ASN A 46 1.84 -8.18 -1.65
CA ASN A 46 0.97 -8.42 -2.81
C ASN A 46 -0.44 -8.84 -2.39
N GLU A 47 -1.06 -8.04 -1.55
CA GLU A 47 -2.42 -8.31 -1.07
C GLU A 47 -3.44 -8.19 -2.20
N PRO A 48 -4.19 -9.27 -2.51
CA PRO A 48 -5.08 -9.25 -3.67
C PRO A 48 -6.17 -8.18 -3.60
N LEU A 49 -6.39 -7.52 -4.72
CA LEU A 49 -7.50 -6.58 -4.91
C LEU A 49 -8.07 -6.77 -6.31
N THR A 50 -9.31 -7.22 -6.37
CA THR A 50 -10.05 -7.32 -7.62
C THR A 50 -11.12 -6.24 -7.66
N VAL A 51 -11.14 -5.45 -8.74
CA VAL A 51 -12.15 -4.43 -8.96
C VAL A 51 -12.95 -4.76 -10.22
N GLN A 52 -14.19 -4.33 -10.26
CA GLN A 52 -15.08 -4.56 -11.40
C GLN A 52 -15.23 -3.29 -12.22
N PHE A 53 -15.19 -3.46 -13.54
CA PHE A 53 -15.43 -2.39 -14.49
C PHE A 53 -16.24 -2.92 -15.67
N LYS A 54 -17.44 -2.36 -15.87
CA LYS A 54 -18.38 -2.79 -16.92
C LYS A 54 -18.62 -4.31 -16.94
N GLY A 55 -18.78 -4.91 -15.76
CA GLY A 55 -19.03 -6.33 -15.60
C GLY A 55 -17.80 -7.24 -15.76
N GLU A 56 -16.62 -6.68 -15.97
CA GLU A 56 -15.36 -7.41 -16.07
C GLU A 56 -14.51 -7.23 -14.84
N ASP A 57 -13.87 -8.31 -14.40
CA ASP A 57 -12.94 -8.28 -13.28
C ASP A 57 -11.56 -7.78 -13.73
N TYR A 58 -11.02 -6.83 -12.99
CA TYR A 58 -9.64 -6.40 -13.09
C TYR A 58 -8.89 -6.87 -11.84
N ILE A 59 -7.94 -7.78 -12.04
CA ILE A 59 -7.20 -8.43 -10.95
C ILE A 59 -5.90 -7.67 -10.72
N SER A 60 -5.67 -7.28 -9.47
CA SER A 60 -4.49 -6.54 -9.04
C SER A 60 -4.10 -6.92 -7.63
N CYS A 61 -3.13 -6.22 -7.07
CA CYS A 61 -2.72 -6.36 -5.67
C CYS A 61 -2.22 -5.02 -5.13
N ILE A 62 -2.31 -4.87 -3.81
CA ILE A 62 -1.65 -3.80 -3.08
C ILE A 62 -0.25 -4.30 -2.69
N ASP A 63 0.78 -3.49 -2.90
CA ASP A 63 2.16 -3.89 -2.66
C ASP A 63 2.39 -4.38 -1.23
N LEU A 64 1.96 -3.59 -0.24
CA LEU A 64 2.04 -3.97 1.17
C LEU A 64 0.77 -3.54 1.91
N VAL A 65 0.28 -4.42 2.78
CA VAL A 65 -0.76 -4.09 3.77
C VAL A 65 -0.22 -4.44 5.15
N VAL A 66 -0.22 -3.47 6.05
CA VAL A 66 0.28 -3.63 7.42
C VAL A 66 -0.90 -3.78 8.36
N CYS A 67 -0.86 -4.82 9.20
CA CYS A 67 -1.91 -5.12 10.17
C CYS A 67 -1.38 -5.05 11.59
N ILE A 68 -2.24 -4.64 12.52
CA ILE A 68 -2.02 -4.77 13.97
C ILE A 68 -3.27 -5.40 14.56
N GLU A 69 -3.09 -6.43 15.38
CA GLU A 69 -4.20 -7.18 16.00
C GLU A 69 -5.24 -7.65 14.94
N ASP A 70 -4.74 -8.15 13.81
CA ASP A 70 -5.54 -8.64 12.67
C ASP A 70 -6.38 -7.57 11.97
N ARG A 71 -6.15 -6.29 12.26
CA ARG A 71 -6.76 -5.17 11.54
C ARG A 71 -5.76 -4.50 10.61
N ALA A 72 -6.12 -4.34 9.35
CA ALA A 72 -5.31 -3.60 8.40
C ALA A 72 -5.36 -2.11 8.76
N VAL A 73 -4.19 -1.52 9.01
CA VAL A 73 -4.04 -0.13 9.44
C VAL A 73 -3.37 0.76 8.40
N MET A 74 -2.59 0.17 7.49
CA MET A 74 -1.83 0.92 6.50
C MET A 74 -1.77 0.14 5.19
N ALA A 75 -2.08 0.80 4.07
CA ALA A 75 -1.89 0.28 2.72
C ALA A 75 -0.80 1.09 2.03
N VAL A 76 0.14 0.41 1.36
CA VAL A 76 1.34 1.02 0.82
C VAL A 76 1.51 0.67 -0.65
N THR A 77 1.80 1.68 -1.47
CA THR A 77 2.33 1.48 -2.82
C THR A 77 3.80 1.88 -2.85
N CYS A 78 4.63 1.01 -3.42
CA CYS A 78 6.05 1.23 -3.59
C CYS A 78 6.33 1.54 -5.06
N VAL A 79 7.03 2.64 -5.32
CA VAL A 79 7.25 3.14 -6.68
C VAL A 79 8.74 3.31 -6.96
N ALA A 80 9.11 3.24 -8.24
CA ALA A 80 10.48 3.47 -8.68
C ALA A 80 10.74 4.93 -9.08
N GLY A 81 9.69 5.72 -9.25
CA GLY A 81 9.76 7.10 -9.72
C GLY A 81 9.06 8.08 -8.79
N SER A 82 8.21 8.93 -9.35
CA SER A 82 7.50 9.95 -8.57
C SER A 82 6.49 9.36 -7.61
N ILE A 83 6.67 9.57 -6.31
CA ILE A 83 5.74 9.11 -5.29
C ILE A 83 4.38 9.82 -5.37
N GLY A 84 4.35 11.05 -5.87
CA GLY A 84 3.11 11.82 -6.02
C GLY A 84 2.19 11.30 -7.11
N SER A 85 2.73 10.63 -8.11
CA SER A 85 1.93 10.13 -9.24
C SER A 85 0.96 9.01 -8.86
N TYR A 86 1.19 8.32 -7.76
CA TYR A 86 0.38 7.16 -7.34
C TYR A 86 -0.36 7.36 -6.02
N GLU A 87 -0.39 8.60 -5.51
CA GLU A 87 -1.15 8.92 -4.29
C GLU A 87 -2.63 8.56 -4.44
N ARG A 88 -3.23 8.91 -5.57
CA ARG A 88 -4.65 8.65 -5.78
C ARG A 88 -4.96 7.17 -5.97
N GLU A 89 -4.04 6.40 -6.57
CA GLU A 89 -4.16 4.95 -6.70
C GLU A 89 -4.22 4.28 -5.34
N ILE A 90 -3.22 4.55 -4.48
CA ILE A 90 -3.17 3.89 -3.17
C ILE A 90 -4.30 4.33 -2.25
N LEU A 91 -4.74 5.56 -2.37
CA LEU A 91 -5.90 6.04 -1.63
C LEU A 91 -7.15 5.23 -2.00
N ALA A 92 -7.39 5.01 -3.29
CA ALA A 92 -8.48 4.17 -3.76
C ALA A 92 -8.29 2.72 -3.31
N GLY A 93 -7.07 2.18 -3.40
CA GLY A 93 -6.75 0.83 -2.93
C GLY A 93 -7.03 0.63 -1.44
N ALA A 94 -6.64 1.59 -0.60
CA ALA A 94 -6.89 1.56 0.84
C ALA A 94 -8.39 1.57 1.17
N ARG A 95 -9.19 2.19 0.31
CA ARG A 95 -10.66 2.23 0.47
C ARG A 95 -11.35 0.94 0.05
N LEU A 96 -10.71 0.14 -0.82
CA LEU A 96 -11.35 -1.00 -1.51
C LEU A 96 -10.89 -2.38 -1.04
N VAL A 97 -9.65 -2.52 -0.57
CA VAL A 97 -9.02 -3.83 -0.37
C VAL A 97 -9.59 -4.65 0.81
N ARG A 98 -10.30 -4.00 1.71
CA ARG A 98 -11.00 -4.62 2.84
C ARG A 98 -12.48 -4.21 2.82
N ASN A 99 -13.28 -4.82 3.69
CA ASN A 99 -14.67 -4.41 3.91
C ASN A 99 -14.80 -3.15 4.77
N TYR A 100 -13.69 -2.52 5.08
CA TYR A 100 -13.58 -1.20 5.73
C TYR A 100 -12.43 -0.44 5.07
N GLN A 101 -12.45 0.87 5.20
CA GLN A 101 -11.36 1.71 4.70
C GLN A 101 -10.16 1.59 5.63
N ILE A 102 -9.00 1.19 5.06
CA ILE A 102 -7.75 1.10 5.84
C ILE A 102 -7.33 2.53 6.22
N PRO A 103 -7.10 2.82 7.52
CA PRO A 103 -6.92 4.19 8.00
C PRO A 103 -5.83 5.03 7.32
N PHE A 104 -4.69 4.42 6.98
CA PHE A 104 -3.57 5.14 6.37
C PHE A 104 -3.25 4.59 4.99
N ALA A 105 -3.00 5.51 4.04
CA ALA A 105 -2.49 5.19 2.71
C ALA A 105 -1.13 5.85 2.52
N VAL A 106 -0.16 5.09 2.02
CA VAL A 106 1.23 5.55 1.88
C VAL A 106 1.73 5.29 0.46
N SER A 107 2.32 6.33 -0.15
CA SER A 107 3.10 6.22 -1.39
C SER A 107 4.57 6.47 -1.05
N THR A 108 5.47 5.59 -1.47
CA THR A 108 6.89 5.66 -1.10
C THR A 108 7.80 5.10 -2.18
N ASP A 109 9.02 5.65 -2.25
CA ASP A 109 10.15 5.09 -2.99
C ASP A 109 11.23 4.53 -2.05
N ALA A 110 10.90 4.40 -0.76
CA ALA A 110 11.75 4.00 0.35
C ALA A 110 12.81 5.05 0.78
N LYS A 111 12.87 6.18 0.10
CA LYS A 111 13.72 7.33 0.48
C LYS A 111 12.86 8.46 1.02
N ASP A 112 11.68 8.61 0.45
CA ASP A 112 10.68 9.59 0.82
C ASP A 112 9.31 8.91 0.89
N ALA A 113 8.32 9.58 1.46
CA ALA A 113 6.97 9.04 1.59
C ALA A 113 5.95 10.17 1.66
N VAL A 114 4.73 9.85 1.22
CA VAL A 114 3.54 10.67 1.47
C VAL A 114 2.57 9.80 2.24
N VAL A 115 2.12 10.28 3.39
CA VAL A 115 1.16 9.61 4.25
C VAL A 115 -0.17 10.35 4.19
N MET A 116 -1.24 9.62 3.88
CA MET A 116 -2.58 10.18 3.74
C MET A 116 -3.55 9.56 4.74
N ASP A 117 -4.48 10.37 5.20
CA ASP A 117 -5.67 9.88 5.90
C ASP A 117 -6.67 9.36 4.87
N THR A 118 -6.98 8.08 4.92
CA THR A 118 -7.81 7.43 3.90
C THR A 118 -9.24 7.97 3.86
N LEU A 119 -9.84 8.25 5.01
CA LEU A 119 -11.21 8.74 5.09
C LEU A 119 -11.35 10.11 4.41
N SER A 120 -10.48 11.06 4.76
CA SER A 120 -10.54 12.42 4.21
C SER A 120 -9.85 12.56 2.85
N GLY A 121 -8.90 11.68 2.55
CA GLY A 121 -8.03 11.79 1.38
C GLY A 121 -6.95 12.85 1.51
N LYS A 122 -6.76 13.43 2.68
CA LYS A 122 -5.78 14.49 2.91
C LYS A 122 -4.40 13.92 3.24
N THR A 123 -3.37 14.57 2.72
CA THR A 123 -2.00 14.33 3.15
C THR A 123 -1.83 14.81 4.59
N ILE A 124 -1.37 13.92 5.46
CA ILE A 124 -1.14 14.20 6.88
C ILE A 124 0.34 14.22 7.26
N GLY A 125 1.21 13.80 6.37
CA GLY A 125 2.65 13.84 6.59
C GLY A 125 3.45 13.51 5.34
N LYS A 126 4.69 13.99 5.31
CA LYS A 126 5.65 13.73 4.24
C LYS A 126 6.99 13.32 4.84
N GLY A 127 7.71 12.45 4.14
CA GLY A 127 8.97 11.88 4.57
C GLY A 127 8.80 10.56 5.31
N LEU A 128 9.87 9.77 5.40
CA LEU A 128 9.84 8.47 6.09
C LEU A 128 9.50 8.61 7.58
N ALA A 129 9.90 9.72 8.20
CA ALA A 129 9.58 9.97 9.61
C ALA A 129 8.08 10.16 9.87
N ALA A 130 7.30 10.48 8.84
CA ALA A 130 5.84 10.61 8.95
C ALA A 130 5.11 9.26 8.93
N VAL A 131 5.77 8.19 8.48
CA VAL A 131 5.19 6.85 8.48
C VAL A 131 5.09 6.36 9.92
N PRO A 132 3.88 6.07 10.43
CA PRO A 132 3.74 5.67 11.82
C PRO A 132 4.52 4.40 12.16
N SER A 133 5.29 4.43 13.24
CA SER A 133 5.93 3.23 13.78
C SER A 133 4.88 2.29 14.38
N ARG A 134 5.27 1.04 14.64
CA ARG A 134 4.40 0.08 15.30
C ARG A 134 3.89 0.59 16.65
N GLU A 135 4.79 1.17 17.45
CA GLU A 135 4.44 1.75 18.77
C GLU A 135 3.43 2.90 18.63
N GLN A 136 3.68 3.82 17.69
CA GLN A 136 2.75 4.91 17.40
C GLN A 136 1.40 4.40 16.92
N MET A 137 1.41 3.36 16.08
CA MET A 137 0.18 2.77 15.55
C MET A 137 -0.62 2.07 16.65
N GLU A 138 0.03 1.35 17.56
CA GLU A 138 -0.63 0.73 18.71
C GLU A 138 -1.32 1.77 19.59
N LYS A 139 -0.68 2.90 19.81
CA LYS A 139 -1.26 4.01 20.60
C LYS A 139 -2.45 4.65 19.91
N LYS A 140 -2.44 4.71 18.58
CA LYS A 140 -3.52 5.28 17.78
C LYS A 140 -4.70 4.32 17.62
N LEU A 141 -4.47 3.01 17.71
CA LEU A 141 -5.43 1.98 17.37
C LEU A 141 -6.82 2.15 17.99
N PRO A 142 -6.95 2.48 19.29
CA PRO A 142 -8.27 2.70 19.91
C PRO A 142 -9.07 3.85 19.29
N ASP A 143 -8.40 4.82 18.70
CA ASP A 143 -9.01 6.02 18.13
C ASP A 143 -9.18 5.93 16.60
N LEU A 144 -8.67 4.88 15.98
CA LEU A 144 -8.81 4.69 14.53
C LEU A 144 -10.24 4.29 14.17
N VAL A 145 -10.70 4.81 13.05
CA VAL A 145 -12.03 4.54 12.52
C VAL A 145 -11.92 3.56 11.36
N PHE A 146 -12.65 2.45 11.43
CA PHE A 146 -12.68 1.39 10.42
C PHE A 146 -14.04 1.37 9.75
N GLU A 147 -14.40 2.46 9.07
CA GLU A 147 -15.68 2.59 8.40
C GLU A 147 -15.69 1.91 7.03
N PRO A 148 -16.78 1.20 6.68
CA PRO A 148 -16.98 0.74 5.31
C PRO A 148 -17.03 1.92 4.34
N LEU A 149 -16.56 1.69 3.11
CA LEU A 149 -16.75 2.67 2.05
C LEU A 149 -18.25 2.72 1.67
N ASP A 150 -18.77 3.94 1.51
CA ASP A 150 -20.13 4.16 1.03
C ASP A 150 -20.31 3.50 -0.35
N GLU A 151 -21.36 2.69 -0.51
CA GLU A 151 -21.65 1.98 -1.75
C GLU A 151 -21.77 2.93 -2.95
N ASN A 152 -22.26 4.15 -2.74
CA ASN A 152 -22.36 5.17 -3.79
C ASN A 152 -20.99 5.65 -4.30
N ARG A 153 -19.93 5.45 -3.52
CA ARG A 153 -18.56 5.84 -3.88
C ARG A 153 -17.74 4.68 -4.42
N LYS A 154 -18.18 3.46 -4.20
CA LYS A 154 -17.41 2.25 -4.51
C LYS A 154 -17.07 2.12 -5.99
N GLU A 155 -18.05 2.30 -6.86
CA GLU A 155 -17.84 2.24 -8.31
C GLU A 155 -16.81 3.26 -8.78
N ARG A 156 -16.92 4.49 -8.30
CA ARG A 156 -15.98 5.56 -8.63
C ARG A 156 -14.56 5.22 -8.18
N GLU A 157 -14.39 4.72 -6.96
CA GLU A 157 -13.07 4.33 -6.45
C GLU A 157 -12.48 3.15 -7.23
N MET A 158 -13.30 2.19 -7.65
CA MET A 158 -12.85 1.09 -8.52
C MET A 158 -12.37 1.58 -9.88
N ILE A 159 -13.07 2.52 -10.50
CA ILE A 159 -12.66 3.13 -11.77
C ILE A 159 -11.32 3.86 -11.61
N ILE A 160 -11.18 4.65 -10.57
CA ILE A 160 -9.96 5.42 -10.26
C ILE A 160 -8.78 4.46 -10.04
N TYR A 161 -8.96 3.47 -9.19
CA TYR A 161 -7.92 2.49 -8.90
C TYR A 161 -7.45 1.78 -10.18
N ARG A 162 -8.38 1.25 -10.96
CA ARG A 162 -8.08 0.55 -12.22
C ARG A 162 -7.30 1.44 -13.19
N SER A 163 -7.75 2.67 -13.39
CA SER A 163 -7.13 3.59 -14.33
C SER A 163 -5.66 3.87 -13.98
N PHE A 164 -5.37 4.22 -12.73
CA PHE A 164 -4.00 4.49 -12.28
C PHE A 164 -3.14 3.22 -12.21
N ASN A 165 -3.72 2.08 -11.80
CA ASN A 165 -2.99 0.83 -11.70
C ASN A 165 -2.56 0.32 -13.08
N MET A 166 -3.40 0.44 -14.10
CA MET A 166 -3.05 0.08 -15.47
C MET A 166 -1.90 0.93 -16.01
N GLU A 167 -1.87 2.23 -15.72
CA GLU A 167 -0.75 3.10 -16.08
C GLU A 167 0.55 2.65 -15.41
N LYS A 168 0.48 2.30 -14.14
CA LYS A 168 1.64 1.85 -13.35
C LYS A 168 2.28 0.60 -13.93
N ILE A 169 1.47 -0.36 -14.36
CA ILE A 169 1.94 -1.64 -14.92
C ILE A 169 2.55 -1.46 -16.31
N ASN A 170 2.06 -0.49 -17.08
CA ASN A 170 2.49 -0.24 -18.44
C ASN A 170 3.71 0.70 -18.57
N ARG A 171 4.32 1.09 -17.48
CA ARG A 171 5.52 1.97 -17.46
C ARG A 171 6.84 1.20 -17.32
#